data_8cdeefe1ac6187de93bdf6922023d86c
#
_entry.id   8cdeefe1ac6187de93bdf6922023d86c
#
_cell.length_a   1.000
_cell.length_b   1.000
_cell.length_c   1.000
_cell.angle_alpha   90.00
_cell.angle_beta   90.00
_cell.angle_gamma   90.00
#
_symmetry.space_group_name_H-M   'P 1'
#
loop_
_entity.id
_entity.type
_entity.pdbx_description
1 polymer ?
#
loop_
_entity_poly.entity_id
_entity_poly.type
_entity_poly.pdbx_seq_one_letter_code
_entity_poly.pdbx_strand_id
1 'polypeptide(L)'
;MRIIAAVLVAAGLFTVVVTFTPLVSWWAVWLAGPWHSPRGDILILPGADLMGPGILGYSSYLRCYYALLAWRAHPYRRVLILGKGVSEPMRMFLIAHGIPSAVVVTEDESTSTYENAQQARRLLAGETGKLILMSSDYHMRRAAAVFHKQGLEVVPSPVPDAIKRAARLTQRWDLFFLLAGETSKIFWYRWKGLI
;
A
#
# COMPACT_ATOMS: atom_id res chain seq x y z
N MET A 1 15.73 3.68 -42.68
CA MET A 1 14.59 4.66 -42.58
C MET A 1 13.28 4.04 -42.11
N ARG A 2 12.78 2.89 -42.67
CA ARG A 2 11.50 2.28 -42.27
C ARG A 2 11.44 1.83 -40.81
N ILE A 3 12.52 1.23 -40.26
CA ILE A 3 12.59 0.79 -38.84
C ILE A 3 12.53 1.98 -37.91
N ILE A 4 13.28 3.05 -38.16
CA ILE A 4 13.27 4.27 -37.34
C ILE A 4 11.88 4.90 -37.33
N ALA A 5 11.22 5.01 -38.49
CA ALA A 5 9.86 5.52 -38.57
C ALA A 5 8.88 4.65 -37.79
N ALA A 6 8.97 3.33 -37.86
CA ALA A 6 8.14 2.41 -37.09
C ALA A 6 8.35 2.56 -35.57
N VAL A 7 9.60 2.72 -35.12
CA VAL A 7 9.90 2.96 -33.69
C VAL A 7 9.33 4.29 -33.20
N LEU A 8 9.45 5.36 -34.00
CA LEU A 8 8.89 6.66 -33.64
C LEU A 8 7.35 6.64 -33.57
N VAL A 9 6.71 5.96 -34.52
CA VAL A 9 5.24 5.77 -34.48
C VAL A 9 4.82 4.98 -33.26
N ALA A 10 5.50 3.87 -32.95
CA ALA A 10 5.20 3.06 -31.77
C ALA A 10 5.39 3.86 -30.47
N ALA A 11 6.46 4.63 -30.35
CA ALA A 11 6.70 5.50 -29.21
C ALA A 11 5.63 6.59 -29.07
N GLY A 12 5.23 7.22 -30.18
CA GLY A 12 4.14 8.20 -30.21
C GLY A 12 2.80 7.60 -29.77
N LEU A 13 2.43 6.44 -30.32
CA LEU A 13 1.22 5.72 -29.91
C LEU A 13 1.23 5.32 -28.43
N PHE A 14 2.36 4.82 -27.93
CA PHE A 14 2.53 4.49 -26.53
C PHE A 14 2.35 5.73 -25.62
N THR A 15 2.92 6.86 -26.01
CA THR A 15 2.75 8.14 -25.30
C THR A 15 1.29 8.56 -25.27
N VAL A 16 0.57 8.45 -26.38
CA VAL A 16 -0.87 8.77 -26.45
C VAL A 16 -1.66 7.84 -25.53
N VAL A 17 -1.38 6.54 -25.58
CA VAL A 17 -2.08 5.55 -24.75
C VAL A 17 -1.88 5.83 -23.26
N VAL A 18 -0.64 6.05 -22.79
CA VAL A 18 -0.37 6.31 -21.38
C VAL A 18 -0.97 7.64 -20.93
N THR A 19 -0.86 8.69 -21.77
CA THR A 19 -1.24 10.05 -21.37
C THR A 19 -2.74 10.29 -21.48
N PHE A 20 -3.40 9.83 -22.55
CA PHE A 20 -4.76 10.26 -22.89
C PHE A 20 -5.83 9.19 -22.74
N THR A 21 -5.46 7.91 -22.54
CA THR A 21 -6.45 6.85 -22.32
C THR A 21 -6.63 6.55 -20.83
N PRO A 22 -7.71 5.86 -20.42
CA PRO A 22 -7.92 5.44 -19.03
C PRO A 22 -7.06 4.24 -18.58
N LEU A 23 -6.10 3.78 -19.40
CA LEU A 23 -5.27 2.61 -19.12
C LEU A 23 -4.66 2.63 -17.72
N VAL A 24 -4.00 3.73 -17.37
CA VAL A 24 -3.33 3.91 -16.08
C VAL A 24 -4.34 3.88 -14.92
N SER A 25 -5.54 4.46 -15.12
CA SER A 25 -6.61 4.45 -14.12
C SER A 25 -7.16 3.03 -13.90
N TRP A 26 -7.43 2.29 -14.98
CA TRP A 26 -7.89 0.89 -14.87
C TRP A 26 -6.86 0.00 -14.21
N TRP A 27 -5.58 0.20 -14.53
CA TRP A 27 -4.47 -0.53 -13.92
C TRP A 27 -4.38 -0.25 -12.40
N ALA A 28 -4.49 1.02 -11.99
CA ALA A 28 -4.53 1.39 -10.58
C ALA A 28 -5.70 0.71 -9.84
N VAL A 29 -6.90 0.72 -10.43
CA VAL A 29 -8.09 0.03 -9.88
C VAL A 29 -7.86 -1.48 -9.77
N TRP A 30 -7.23 -2.09 -10.77
CA TRP A 30 -6.90 -3.52 -10.72
C TRP A 30 -5.92 -3.86 -9.59
N LEU A 31 -4.92 -3.02 -9.33
CA LEU A 31 -3.97 -3.21 -8.23
C LEU A 31 -4.60 -2.95 -6.85
N ALA A 32 -5.56 -2.04 -6.77
CA ALA A 32 -6.29 -1.78 -5.53
C ALA A 32 -7.11 -2.99 -5.07
N GLY A 33 -7.64 -3.78 -6.01
CA GLY A 33 -8.54 -4.87 -5.69
C GLY A 33 -9.86 -4.38 -5.09
N PRO A 34 -10.54 -5.23 -4.29
CA PRO A 34 -11.82 -4.85 -3.69
C PRO A 34 -11.66 -3.81 -2.61
N TRP A 35 -12.65 -2.91 -2.51
CA TRP A 35 -12.74 -1.87 -1.48
C TRP A 35 -13.72 -2.34 -0.40
N HIS A 36 -13.22 -2.45 0.83
CA HIS A 36 -14.04 -2.79 1.98
C HIS A 36 -14.04 -1.66 3.01
N SER A 37 -15.11 -1.61 3.81
CA SER A 37 -15.15 -0.72 4.97
C SER A 37 -14.02 -1.06 5.93
N PRO A 38 -13.28 -0.07 6.46
CA PRO A 38 -12.19 -0.30 7.41
C PRO A 38 -12.66 -0.65 8.83
N ARG A 39 -13.85 -1.24 8.98
CA ARG A 39 -14.40 -1.65 10.27
C ARG A 39 -13.89 -3.04 10.67
N GLY A 40 -13.20 -3.10 11.81
CA GLY A 40 -12.65 -4.33 12.36
C GLY A 40 -12.05 -4.11 13.74
N ASP A 41 -11.39 -5.13 14.27
CA ASP A 41 -10.86 -5.13 15.63
C ASP A 41 -9.38 -4.70 15.67
N ILE A 42 -8.62 -5.08 14.66
CA ILE A 42 -7.18 -4.82 14.56
C ILE A 42 -6.89 -4.18 13.22
N LEU A 43 -6.21 -3.03 13.24
CA LEU A 43 -5.70 -2.36 12.06
C LEU A 43 -4.24 -2.73 11.84
N ILE A 44 -3.91 -3.27 10.66
CA ILE A 44 -2.54 -3.53 10.22
C ILE A 44 -2.15 -2.48 9.18
N LEU A 45 -1.06 -1.75 9.47
CA LEU A 45 -0.62 -0.60 8.71
C LEU A 45 0.85 -0.78 8.29
N PRO A 46 1.14 -1.45 7.17
CA PRO A 46 2.51 -1.50 6.64
C PRO A 46 3.01 -0.10 6.30
N GLY A 47 4.26 0.19 6.65
CA GLY A 47 4.93 1.42 6.27
C GLY A 47 5.22 1.49 4.77
N ALA A 48 5.61 2.67 4.29
CA ALA A 48 6.02 2.89 2.91
C ALA A 48 7.34 3.66 2.87
N ASP A 49 7.27 4.93 2.56
CA ASP A 49 8.41 5.80 2.31
C ASP A 49 8.65 6.80 3.45
N LEU A 50 9.88 7.27 3.55
CA LEU A 50 10.28 8.46 4.28
C LEU A 50 10.84 9.49 3.29
N MET A 51 10.57 10.77 3.52
CA MET A 51 11.20 11.88 2.80
C MET A 51 12.60 12.18 3.32
N GLY A 52 12.86 11.83 4.58
CA GLY A 52 14.10 12.04 5.30
C GLY A 52 14.01 11.40 6.68
N PRO A 53 15.07 11.45 7.51
CA PRO A 53 15.06 10.88 8.85
C PRO A 53 13.87 11.39 9.67
N GLY A 54 12.97 10.50 10.07
CA GLY A 54 11.78 10.80 10.87
C GLY A 54 10.66 11.56 10.15
N ILE A 55 10.80 11.88 8.86
CA ILE A 55 9.80 12.61 8.08
C ILE A 55 9.04 11.64 7.19
N LEU A 56 7.74 11.51 7.42
CA LEU A 56 6.88 10.63 6.62
C LEU A 56 6.88 11.05 5.14
N GLY A 57 7.12 10.11 4.26
CA GLY A 57 6.88 10.28 2.84
C GLY A 57 5.38 10.30 2.51
N TYR A 58 5.06 10.63 1.28
CA TYR A 58 3.68 10.85 0.86
C TYR A 58 2.77 9.64 1.10
N SER A 59 3.20 8.44 0.74
CA SER A 59 2.39 7.24 0.92
C SER A 59 2.24 6.84 2.39
N SER A 60 3.29 6.98 3.20
CA SER A 60 3.22 6.74 4.65
C SER A 60 2.30 7.75 5.34
N TYR A 61 2.39 9.03 4.97
CA TYR A 61 1.49 10.07 5.46
C TYR A 61 0.02 9.77 5.11
N LEU A 62 -0.27 9.42 3.86
CA LEU A 62 -1.63 9.07 3.45
C LEU A 62 -2.19 7.88 4.23
N ARG A 63 -1.39 6.84 4.44
CA ARG A 63 -1.81 5.69 5.26
C ARG A 63 -2.15 6.10 6.68
N CYS A 64 -1.32 6.92 7.32
CA CYS A 64 -1.61 7.47 8.65
C CYS A 64 -2.88 8.32 8.66
N TYR A 65 -3.05 9.20 7.68
CA TYR A 65 -4.24 10.04 7.58
C TYR A 65 -5.53 9.23 7.45
N TYR A 66 -5.56 8.22 6.58
CA TYR A 66 -6.72 7.34 6.44
C TYR A 66 -6.93 6.44 7.65
N ALA A 67 -5.86 6.02 8.33
CA ALA A 67 -5.95 5.30 9.60
C ALA A 67 -6.62 6.17 10.68
N LEU A 68 -6.30 7.47 10.75
CA LEU A 68 -6.97 8.42 11.66
C LEU A 68 -8.45 8.59 11.33
N LEU A 69 -8.81 8.70 10.05
CA LEU A 69 -10.22 8.78 9.65
C LEU A 69 -10.99 7.52 10.05
N ALA A 70 -10.38 6.36 9.81
CA ALA A 70 -10.97 5.07 10.19
C ALA A 70 -11.10 4.94 11.72
N TRP A 71 -10.07 5.34 12.47
CA TRP A 71 -10.08 5.38 13.94
C TRP A 71 -11.20 6.24 14.49
N ARG A 72 -11.39 7.44 13.96
CA ARG A 72 -12.46 8.36 14.40
C ARG A 72 -13.84 7.80 14.12
N ALA A 73 -14.01 7.04 13.05
CA ALA A 73 -15.28 6.39 12.71
C ALA A 73 -15.51 5.11 13.53
N HIS A 74 -14.46 4.37 13.85
CA HIS A 74 -14.51 3.10 14.57
C HIS A 74 -13.15 2.81 15.19
N PRO A 75 -12.96 3.05 16.51
CA PRO A 75 -11.70 2.75 17.18
C PRO A 75 -11.35 1.26 17.12
N TYR A 76 -10.08 0.98 16.90
CA TYR A 76 -9.54 -0.38 16.89
C TYR A 76 -9.01 -0.76 18.27
N ARG A 77 -9.09 -2.04 18.63
CA ARG A 77 -8.47 -2.55 19.85
C ARG A 77 -6.93 -2.49 19.77
N ARG A 78 -6.39 -2.63 18.55
CA ARG A 78 -4.94 -2.55 18.28
C ARG A 78 -4.68 -1.94 16.90
N VAL A 79 -3.63 -1.14 16.79
CA VAL A 79 -3.06 -0.64 15.54
C VAL A 79 -1.64 -1.16 15.44
N LEU A 80 -1.38 -2.06 14.51
CA LEU A 80 -0.06 -2.65 14.27
C LEU A 80 0.61 -1.98 13.08
N ILE A 81 1.69 -1.28 13.33
CA ILE A 81 2.49 -0.58 12.31
C ILE A 81 3.74 -1.39 12.03
N LEU A 82 4.03 -1.66 10.76
CA LEU A 82 5.09 -2.57 10.34
C LEU A 82 6.06 -1.87 9.39
N GLY A 83 7.35 -2.07 9.58
CA GLY A 83 8.38 -1.66 8.64
C GLY A 83 9.53 -0.88 9.25
N LYS A 84 10.73 -1.30 8.89
CA LYS A 84 11.98 -0.77 9.41
C LYS A 84 12.15 0.72 9.13
N GLY A 85 12.43 1.49 10.17
CA GLY A 85 12.74 2.92 10.11
C GLY A 85 11.51 3.81 9.90
N VAL A 86 10.38 3.27 9.47
CA VAL A 86 9.16 4.04 9.17
C VAL A 86 8.07 3.85 10.23
N SER A 87 8.11 2.74 10.96
CA SER A 87 7.08 2.39 11.95
C SER A 87 7.00 3.42 13.08
N GLU A 88 8.12 3.87 13.64
CA GLU A 88 8.12 4.84 14.72
C GLU A 88 7.68 6.25 14.29
N PRO A 89 8.13 6.84 13.17
CA PRO A 89 7.55 8.07 12.65
C PRO A 89 6.03 8.01 12.42
N MET A 90 5.51 6.88 11.91
CA MET A 90 4.07 6.69 11.76
C MET A 90 3.36 6.61 13.10
N ARG A 91 3.93 5.89 14.08
CA ARG A 91 3.42 5.81 15.46
C ARG A 91 3.33 7.20 16.09
N MET A 92 4.39 7.97 16.03
CA MET A 92 4.44 9.33 16.58
C MET A 92 3.36 10.22 15.95
N PHE A 93 3.19 10.13 14.63
CA PHE A 93 2.13 10.85 13.93
C PHE A 93 0.74 10.48 14.44
N LEU A 94 0.42 9.18 14.55
CA LEU A 94 -0.89 8.72 14.99
C LEU A 94 -1.19 9.12 16.44
N ILE A 95 -0.22 9.01 17.35
CA ILE A 95 -0.38 9.40 18.75
C ILE A 95 -0.57 10.92 18.88
N ALA A 96 0.21 11.73 18.17
CA ALA A 96 0.07 13.18 18.16
C ALA A 96 -1.32 13.65 17.66
N HIS A 97 -2.00 12.80 16.87
CA HIS A 97 -3.35 13.09 16.39
C HIS A 97 -4.47 12.39 17.16
N GLY A 98 -4.16 11.84 18.35
CA GLY A 98 -5.15 11.38 19.32
C GLY A 98 -5.43 9.88 19.35
N ILE A 99 -4.65 9.04 18.67
CA ILE A 99 -4.71 7.60 18.90
C ILE A 99 -3.94 7.27 20.18
N PRO A 100 -4.56 6.59 21.18
CA PRO A 100 -3.88 6.27 22.43
C PRO A 100 -2.63 5.40 22.20
N SER A 101 -1.53 5.74 22.82
CA SER A 101 -0.26 5.00 22.67
C SER A 101 -0.37 3.53 23.09
N ALA A 102 -1.26 3.23 24.03
CA ALA A 102 -1.48 1.86 24.54
C ALA A 102 -2.02 0.88 23.48
N VAL A 103 -2.68 1.38 22.44
CA VAL A 103 -3.24 0.53 21.36
C VAL A 103 -2.31 0.42 20.15
N VAL A 104 -1.25 1.25 20.07
CA VAL A 104 -0.34 1.27 18.93
C VAL A 104 0.88 0.41 19.21
N VAL A 105 1.08 -0.60 18.38
CA VAL A 105 2.24 -1.50 18.42
C VAL A 105 3.05 -1.31 17.15
N THR A 106 4.36 -1.18 17.28
CA THR A 106 5.29 -1.06 16.14
C THR A 106 6.15 -2.31 15.99
N GLU A 107 6.51 -2.59 14.76
CA GLU A 107 7.53 -3.55 14.37
C GLU A 107 8.52 -2.83 13.44
N ASP A 108 9.80 -2.86 13.74
CA ASP A 108 10.84 -2.04 13.09
C ASP A 108 12.00 -2.87 12.50
N GLU A 109 11.80 -4.16 12.27
CA GLU A 109 12.83 -5.05 11.71
C GLU A 109 12.58 -5.35 10.23
N SER A 110 11.32 -5.47 9.83
CA SER A 110 10.93 -5.92 8.49
C SER A 110 11.27 -4.90 7.40
N THR A 111 11.89 -5.40 6.33
CA THR A 111 12.35 -4.62 5.17
C THR A 111 11.55 -4.93 3.90
N SER A 112 10.67 -5.92 3.95
CA SER A 112 9.86 -6.37 2.82
C SER A 112 8.42 -6.65 3.23
N THR A 113 7.51 -6.66 2.24
CA THR A 113 6.10 -7.01 2.49
C THR A 113 5.94 -8.43 3.03
N TYR A 114 6.84 -9.35 2.64
CA TYR A 114 6.84 -10.71 3.13
C TYR A 114 7.21 -10.75 4.63
N GLU A 115 8.27 -10.07 5.02
CA GLU A 115 8.67 -9.95 6.43
C GLU A 115 7.60 -9.24 7.26
N ASN A 116 6.99 -8.16 6.74
CA ASN A 116 5.86 -7.50 7.40
C ASN A 116 4.75 -8.51 7.75
N ALA A 117 4.39 -9.39 6.82
CA ALA A 117 3.35 -10.38 7.07
C ALA A 117 3.80 -11.47 8.07
N GLN A 118 5.06 -11.89 8.02
CA GLN A 118 5.62 -12.83 9.01
C GLN A 118 5.61 -12.24 10.42
N GLN A 119 6.06 -11.00 10.58
CA GLN A 119 6.06 -10.32 11.87
C GLN A 119 4.63 -10.05 12.36
N ALA A 120 3.71 -9.64 11.47
CA ALA A 120 2.31 -9.51 11.84
C ALA A 120 1.74 -10.82 12.36
N ARG A 121 2.02 -11.96 11.69
CA ARG A 121 1.59 -13.29 12.16
C ARG A 121 2.12 -13.62 13.55
N ARG A 122 3.39 -13.30 13.83
CA ARG A 122 4.00 -13.52 15.16
C ARG A 122 3.35 -12.67 16.24
N LEU A 123 3.18 -11.37 15.97
CA LEU A 123 2.63 -10.40 16.92
C LEU A 123 1.14 -10.55 17.16
N LEU A 124 0.43 -11.18 16.23
CA LEU A 124 -1.00 -11.46 16.32
C LEU A 124 -1.30 -12.92 16.67
N ALA A 125 -0.29 -13.70 17.06
CA ALA A 125 -0.49 -15.09 17.48
C ALA A 125 -1.42 -15.15 18.71
N GLY A 126 -2.54 -15.90 18.59
CA GLY A 126 -3.56 -16.00 19.64
C GLY A 126 -4.56 -14.83 19.68
N GLU A 127 -4.37 -13.79 18.89
CA GLU A 127 -5.35 -12.71 18.76
C GLU A 127 -6.56 -13.17 17.93
N THR A 128 -7.73 -12.75 18.37
CA THR A 128 -9.00 -13.01 17.69
C THR A 128 -9.60 -11.71 17.19
N GLY A 129 -10.43 -11.78 16.16
CA GLY A 129 -11.13 -10.62 15.62
C GLY A 129 -10.81 -10.34 14.15
N LYS A 130 -11.48 -9.36 13.60
CA LYS A 130 -11.40 -8.98 12.20
C LYS A 130 -10.17 -8.12 11.95
N LEU A 131 -9.25 -8.62 11.12
CA LEU A 131 -8.02 -7.93 10.73
C LEU A 131 -8.26 -7.03 9.52
N ILE A 132 -7.96 -5.74 9.64
CA ILE A 132 -8.04 -4.78 8.53
C ILE A 132 -6.63 -4.49 8.06
N LEU A 133 -6.33 -4.78 6.81
CA LEU A 133 -5.07 -4.39 6.16
C LEU A 133 -5.28 -3.08 5.40
N MET A 134 -4.65 -2.01 5.87
CA MET A 134 -4.73 -0.70 5.24
C MET A 134 -3.39 -0.34 4.59
N SER A 135 -3.39 -0.14 3.29
CA SER A 135 -2.20 0.19 2.52
C SER A 135 -2.56 0.99 1.26
N SER A 136 -1.59 1.60 0.61
CA SER A 136 -1.83 2.30 -0.66
C SER A 136 -2.48 1.38 -1.68
N ASP A 137 -3.40 1.91 -2.47
CA ASP A 137 -4.18 1.18 -3.46
C ASP A 137 -3.31 0.39 -4.45
N TYR A 138 -2.24 0.98 -4.99
CA TYR A 138 -1.32 0.30 -5.91
C TYR A 138 -0.56 -0.88 -5.28
N HIS A 139 -0.39 -0.88 -3.96
CA HIS A 139 0.31 -1.93 -3.21
C HIS A 139 -0.63 -3.03 -2.69
N MET A 140 -1.93 -2.76 -2.62
CA MET A 140 -2.89 -3.58 -1.86
C MET A 140 -2.97 -5.02 -2.36
N ARG A 141 -3.02 -5.24 -3.68
CA ARG A 141 -3.10 -6.59 -4.26
C ARG A 141 -1.95 -7.49 -3.81
N ARG A 142 -0.72 -6.99 -3.84
CA ARG A 142 0.45 -7.73 -3.38
C ARG A 142 0.45 -7.92 -1.87
N ALA A 143 0.15 -6.87 -1.11
CA ALA A 143 0.12 -6.96 0.34
C ALA A 143 -0.92 -7.99 0.82
N ALA A 144 -2.16 -7.90 0.37
CA ALA A 144 -3.21 -8.85 0.75
C ALA A 144 -2.82 -10.30 0.41
N ALA A 145 -2.30 -10.55 -0.80
CA ALA A 145 -1.89 -11.89 -1.21
C ALA A 145 -0.78 -12.47 -0.29
N VAL A 146 0.21 -11.64 0.09
CA VAL A 146 1.28 -12.05 1.01
C VAL A 146 0.74 -12.36 2.41
N PHE A 147 -0.14 -11.51 2.94
CA PHE A 147 -0.73 -11.72 4.26
C PHE A 147 -1.58 -13.00 4.30
N HIS A 148 -2.41 -13.24 3.28
CA HIS A 148 -3.17 -14.50 3.15
C HIS A 148 -2.24 -15.71 3.05
N LYS A 149 -1.15 -15.64 2.29
CA LYS A 149 -0.16 -16.72 2.19
C LYS A 149 0.48 -17.05 3.54
N GLN A 150 0.61 -16.06 4.43
CA GLN A 150 1.08 -16.26 5.80
C GLN A 150 -0.02 -16.73 6.77
N GLY A 151 -1.23 -17.01 6.29
CA GLY A 151 -2.34 -17.50 7.10
C GLY A 151 -3.07 -16.39 7.88
N LEU A 152 -2.92 -15.14 7.50
CA LEU A 152 -3.66 -14.02 8.09
C LEU A 152 -4.85 -13.66 7.20
N GLU A 153 -6.06 -13.93 7.67
CA GLU A 153 -7.29 -13.55 6.99
C GLU A 153 -7.56 -12.05 7.16
N VAL A 154 -6.97 -11.26 6.26
CA VAL A 154 -7.09 -9.81 6.30
C VAL A 154 -8.17 -9.30 5.34
N VAL A 155 -8.87 -8.25 5.76
CA VAL A 155 -9.83 -7.51 4.92
C VAL A 155 -9.10 -6.30 4.33
N PRO A 156 -8.95 -6.23 3.00
CA PRO A 156 -8.27 -5.13 2.34
C PRO A 156 -9.04 -3.81 2.49
N SER A 157 -8.35 -2.76 2.88
CA SER A 157 -8.86 -1.38 2.92
C SER A 157 -7.88 -0.46 2.18
N PRO A 158 -7.98 -0.35 0.85
CA PRO A 158 -7.07 0.46 0.06
C PRO A 158 -7.15 1.95 0.42
N VAL A 159 -6.00 2.59 0.55
CA VAL A 159 -5.87 4.05 0.67
C VAL A 159 -5.74 4.62 -0.73
N PRO A 160 -6.60 5.56 -1.15
CA PRO A 160 -6.62 6.09 -2.51
C PRO A 160 -5.42 7.03 -2.75
N ASP A 161 -4.36 6.49 -3.32
CA ASP A 161 -3.13 7.16 -3.73
C ASP A 161 -3.03 7.19 -5.26
N ALA A 162 -2.79 6.03 -5.88
CA ALA A 162 -2.63 5.89 -7.31
C ALA A 162 -3.91 6.28 -8.09
N ILE A 163 -5.08 5.86 -7.61
CA ILE A 163 -6.36 6.17 -8.27
C ILE A 163 -6.60 7.68 -8.35
N LYS A 164 -6.29 8.44 -7.27
CA LYS A 164 -6.41 9.90 -7.28
C LYS A 164 -5.41 10.57 -8.23
N ARG A 165 -4.19 10.06 -8.28
CA ARG A 165 -3.14 10.58 -9.18
C ARG A 165 -3.43 10.27 -10.65
N ALA A 166 -4.00 9.10 -10.95
CA ALA A 166 -4.38 8.69 -12.30
C ALA A 166 -5.38 9.63 -12.98
N ALA A 167 -6.19 10.35 -12.19
CA ALA A 167 -7.11 11.37 -12.71
C ALA A 167 -6.40 12.60 -13.29
N ARG A 168 -5.12 12.83 -12.94
CA ARG A 168 -4.33 13.99 -13.38
C ARG A 168 -3.37 13.59 -14.50
N LEU A 169 -3.53 14.17 -15.69
CA LEU A 169 -2.70 13.87 -16.86
C LEU A 169 -1.21 14.02 -16.58
N THR A 170 -0.82 15.07 -15.85
CA THR A 170 0.58 15.37 -15.51
C THR A 170 1.25 14.33 -14.60
N GLN A 171 0.47 13.51 -13.90
CA GLN A 171 0.99 12.51 -12.98
C GLN A 171 0.95 11.09 -13.55
N ARG A 172 0.42 10.90 -14.77
CA ARG A 172 0.23 9.57 -15.35
C ARG A 172 1.52 8.83 -15.67
N TRP A 173 2.57 9.54 -16.05
CA TRP A 173 3.86 8.91 -16.35
C TRP A 173 4.56 8.39 -15.09
N ASP A 174 4.65 9.21 -14.05
CA ASP A 174 5.20 8.75 -12.77
C ASP A 174 4.41 7.57 -12.23
N LEU A 175 3.09 7.66 -12.36
CA LEU A 175 2.20 6.60 -11.94
C LEU A 175 2.36 5.34 -12.78
N PHE A 176 2.51 5.46 -14.11
CA PHE A 176 2.76 4.33 -15.00
C PHE A 176 4.00 3.53 -14.53
N PHE A 177 5.10 4.20 -14.23
CA PHE A 177 6.31 3.53 -13.73
C PHE A 177 6.10 2.91 -12.34
N LEU A 178 5.37 3.58 -11.46
CA LEU A 178 5.01 3.03 -10.15
C LEU A 178 4.21 1.74 -10.27
N LEU A 179 3.17 1.73 -11.11
CA LEU A 179 2.30 0.56 -11.32
C LEU A 179 3.05 -0.58 -12.02
N ALA A 180 3.92 -0.27 -12.98
CA ALA A 180 4.78 -1.24 -13.64
C ALA A 180 5.72 -1.91 -12.62
N GLY A 181 6.34 -1.12 -11.74
CA GLY A 181 7.18 -1.62 -10.66
C GLY A 181 6.42 -2.53 -9.69
N GLU A 182 5.20 -2.15 -9.26
CA GLU A 182 4.39 -3.00 -8.39
C GLU A 182 3.93 -4.29 -9.10
N THR A 183 3.56 -4.20 -10.37
CA THR A 183 3.20 -5.39 -11.15
C THR A 183 4.38 -6.34 -11.30
N SER A 184 5.58 -5.82 -11.57
CA SER A 184 6.81 -6.62 -11.62
C SER A 184 7.11 -7.32 -10.29
N LYS A 185 6.89 -6.63 -9.16
CA LYS A 185 7.02 -7.23 -7.82
C LYS A 185 5.99 -8.34 -7.60
N ILE A 186 4.76 -8.23 -8.09
CA ILE A 186 3.75 -9.29 -7.99
C ILE A 186 4.23 -10.55 -8.74
N PHE A 187 4.75 -10.40 -9.98
CA PHE A 187 5.31 -11.53 -10.73
C PHE A 187 6.51 -12.15 -10.03
N TRP A 188 7.42 -11.34 -9.50
CA TRP A 188 8.56 -11.80 -8.71
C TRP A 188 8.14 -12.60 -7.48
N TYR A 189 7.17 -12.09 -6.71
CA TYR A 189 6.64 -12.76 -5.52
C TYR A 189 5.96 -14.09 -5.86
N ARG A 190 5.23 -14.16 -6.97
CA ARG A 190 4.67 -15.42 -7.49
C ARG A 190 5.76 -16.42 -7.84
N TRP A 191 6.76 -15.99 -8.59
CA TRP A 191 7.87 -16.85 -8.98
C TRP A 191 8.63 -17.40 -7.77
N LYS A 192 8.78 -16.62 -6.73
CA LYS A 192 9.40 -17.02 -5.45
C LYS A 192 8.45 -17.84 -4.54
N GLY A 193 7.19 -18.05 -4.88
CA GLY A 193 6.21 -18.75 -4.05
C GLY A 193 5.81 -17.98 -2.77
N LEU A 194 5.96 -16.67 -2.77
CA LEU A 194 5.63 -15.81 -1.63
C LEU A 194 4.16 -15.34 -1.62
N ILE A 195 3.46 -15.55 -2.75
CA ILE A 195 2.02 -15.35 -2.94
C ILE A 195 1.43 -16.43 -3.83
#